data_3bc6b4e380b82b0c0c6bd370bbe03483
#
_entry.id   3bc6b4e380b82b0c0c6bd370bbe03483
#
_cell.length_a   1.000
_cell.length_b   1.000
_cell.length_c   1.000
_cell.angle_alpha   90.00
_cell.angle_beta   90.00
_cell.angle_gamma   90.00
#
_symmetry.space_group_name_H-M   'P 1'
#
loop_
_entity.id
_entity.type
_entity.pdbx_description
1 polymer ?
#
loop_
_entity_poly.entity_id
_entity_poly.type
_entity_poly.pdbx_seq_one_letter_code
_entity_poly.pdbx_strand_id
1 'polypeptide(L)'
;VTALLALLLAAAATGPSPVERFERANALYRAGDFSGAASGYDALAREGFASPSLHLNLGNARRRLGLRGPAIASWERALRLDPGDDDALANLRAERSDDPDRALTGEPTFFARVVERTRDDAAALLLLAAWWVLWGALALRRRAGGRALGALALLSALGVLAGGALVAGRARDRRLPLAVLVAPSSPVREGPSLALKGAFELHEGTRVRIIGTSGDFARVRLDGGLEGWIAARDLEPL
;
A
#
# COMPACT_ATOMS: atom_id res chain seq x y z
N VAL A 1 -7.36 -45.49 25.52
CA VAL A 1 -8.42 -44.55 25.94
C VAL A 1 -7.82 -43.15 26.14
N THR A 2 -6.64 -43.03 26.77
CA THR A 2 -5.95 -41.74 27.05
C THR A 2 -5.51 -40.96 25.78
N ALA A 3 -5.02 -41.67 24.74
CA ALA A 3 -4.59 -41.03 23.49
C ALA A 3 -5.79 -40.48 22.68
N LEU A 4 -6.92 -41.20 22.68
CA LEU A 4 -8.14 -40.75 22.01
C LEU A 4 -8.78 -39.54 22.72
N LEU A 5 -8.72 -39.53 24.05
CA LEU A 5 -9.20 -38.39 24.84
C LEU A 5 -8.32 -37.17 24.67
N ALA A 6 -6.99 -37.34 24.55
CA ALA A 6 -6.06 -36.27 24.25
C ALA A 6 -6.27 -35.71 22.83
N LEU A 7 -6.58 -36.57 21.85
CA LEU A 7 -6.88 -36.14 20.48
C LEU A 7 -8.23 -35.38 20.41
N LEU A 8 -9.23 -35.80 21.15
CA LEU A 8 -10.53 -35.14 21.27
C LEU A 8 -10.44 -33.83 22.02
N LEU A 9 -9.59 -33.71 23.07
CA LEU A 9 -9.32 -32.46 23.77
C LEU A 9 -8.50 -31.49 22.90
N ALA A 10 -7.57 -31.97 22.09
CA ALA A 10 -6.83 -31.13 21.13
C ALA A 10 -7.73 -30.58 20.01
N ALA A 11 -8.70 -31.36 19.55
CA ALA A 11 -9.71 -30.92 18.56
C ALA A 11 -10.71 -29.91 19.16
N ALA A 12 -10.99 -29.95 20.45
CA ALA A 12 -11.88 -29.01 21.13
C ALA A 12 -11.22 -27.67 21.48
N ALA A 13 -9.90 -27.56 21.39
CA ALA A 13 -9.14 -26.35 21.71
C ALA A 13 -8.88 -25.44 20.50
N THR A 14 -9.28 -25.84 19.32
CA THR A 14 -9.13 -24.96 18.14
C THR A 14 -10.37 -24.07 18.00
N GLY A 15 -10.22 -22.82 18.39
CA GLY A 15 -11.21 -21.78 18.08
C GLY A 15 -11.47 -21.69 16.57
N PRO A 16 -12.44 -20.89 16.13
CA PRO A 16 -12.78 -20.80 14.71
C PRO A 16 -11.56 -20.38 13.89
N SER A 17 -11.37 -21.04 12.75
CA SER A 17 -10.26 -20.77 11.84
C SER A 17 -10.28 -19.31 11.34
N PRO A 18 -9.17 -18.78 10.88
CA PRO A 18 -9.13 -17.42 10.31
C PRO A 18 -10.14 -17.24 9.17
N VAL A 19 -10.35 -18.27 8.36
CA VAL A 19 -11.33 -18.24 7.26
C VAL A 19 -12.75 -18.15 7.81
N GLU A 20 -13.12 -18.96 8.81
CA GLU A 20 -14.44 -18.90 9.44
C GLU A 20 -14.67 -17.54 10.11
N ARG A 21 -13.66 -16.96 10.73
CA ARG A 21 -13.73 -15.62 11.35
C ARG A 21 -13.90 -14.54 10.31
N PHE A 22 -13.22 -14.64 9.16
CA PHE A 22 -13.38 -13.74 8.03
C PHE A 22 -14.81 -13.82 7.47
N GLU A 23 -15.34 -15.03 7.24
CA GLU A 23 -16.71 -15.21 6.76
C GLU A 23 -17.76 -14.72 7.77
N ARG A 24 -17.49 -14.86 9.07
CA ARG A 24 -18.35 -14.29 10.11
C ARG A 24 -18.36 -12.76 10.05
N ALA A 25 -17.20 -12.12 9.85
CA ALA A 25 -17.13 -10.68 9.68
C ALA A 25 -17.86 -10.22 8.39
N ASN A 26 -17.74 -11.00 7.30
CA ASN A 26 -18.52 -10.77 6.07
C ASN A 26 -20.04 -10.87 6.32
N ALA A 27 -20.46 -11.83 7.13
CA ALA A 27 -21.88 -11.97 7.49
C ALA A 27 -22.40 -10.79 8.32
N LEU A 28 -21.60 -10.30 9.27
CA LEU A 28 -21.93 -9.09 10.05
C LEU A 28 -22.04 -7.86 9.14
N TYR A 29 -21.11 -7.70 8.19
CA TYR A 29 -21.18 -6.61 7.22
C TYR A 29 -22.47 -6.65 6.40
N ARG A 30 -22.85 -7.84 5.87
CA ARG A 30 -24.11 -8.02 5.11
C ARG A 30 -25.35 -7.78 5.96
N ALA A 31 -25.28 -8.06 7.25
CA ALA A 31 -26.37 -7.78 8.22
C ALA A 31 -26.44 -6.30 8.63
N GLY A 32 -25.50 -5.45 8.17
CA GLY A 32 -25.45 -4.03 8.54
C GLY A 32 -24.72 -3.74 9.86
N ASP A 33 -24.21 -4.76 10.55
CA ASP A 33 -23.35 -4.58 11.73
C ASP A 33 -21.92 -4.27 11.27
N PHE A 34 -21.72 -3.02 10.83
CA PHE A 34 -20.41 -2.56 10.35
C PHE A 34 -19.39 -2.48 11.46
N SER A 35 -19.81 -2.24 12.71
CA SER A 35 -18.91 -2.20 13.88
C SER A 35 -18.38 -3.58 14.22
N GLY A 36 -19.27 -4.58 14.28
CA GLY A 36 -18.89 -5.97 14.48
C GLY A 36 -18.00 -6.50 13.34
N ALA A 37 -18.33 -6.16 12.09
CA ALA A 37 -17.55 -6.52 10.92
C ALA A 37 -16.13 -5.91 10.99
N ALA A 38 -16.01 -4.61 11.22
CA ALA A 38 -14.71 -3.92 11.33
C ALA A 38 -13.87 -4.51 12.46
N SER A 39 -14.47 -4.78 13.62
CA SER A 39 -13.78 -5.42 14.75
C SER A 39 -13.26 -6.81 14.40
N GLY A 40 -14.04 -7.61 13.67
CA GLY A 40 -13.65 -8.94 13.21
C GLY A 40 -12.48 -8.90 12.22
N TYR A 41 -12.52 -8.01 11.23
CA TYR A 41 -11.42 -7.82 10.28
C TYR A 41 -10.17 -7.26 10.96
N ASP A 42 -10.30 -6.26 11.85
CA ASP A 42 -9.18 -5.69 12.61
C ASP A 42 -8.50 -6.74 13.50
N ALA A 43 -9.25 -7.64 14.11
CA ALA A 43 -8.69 -8.73 14.90
C ALA A 43 -7.81 -9.66 14.05
N LEU A 44 -8.29 -10.04 12.85
CA LEU A 44 -7.53 -10.84 11.90
C LEU A 44 -6.26 -10.13 11.44
N ALA A 45 -6.37 -8.84 11.09
CA ALA A 45 -5.21 -8.04 10.66
C ALA A 45 -4.15 -7.91 11.76
N ARG A 46 -4.54 -7.71 13.02
CA ARG A 46 -3.63 -7.66 14.17
C ARG A 46 -2.94 -8.99 14.48
N GLU A 47 -3.54 -10.09 14.13
CA GLU A 47 -2.94 -11.42 14.23
C GLU A 47 -1.96 -11.73 13.08
N GLY A 48 -1.78 -10.78 12.16
CA GLY A 48 -0.85 -10.90 11.04
C GLY A 48 -1.46 -11.51 9.77
N PHE A 49 -2.78 -11.75 9.75
CA PHE A 49 -3.43 -12.14 8.50
C PHE A 49 -3.56 -10.93 7.58
N ALA A 50 -3.04 -11.08 6.37
CA ALA A 50 -3.06 -10.02 5.37
C ALA A 50 -3.52 -10.59 4.03
N SER A 51 -4.65 -10.07 3.53
CA SER A 51 -5.11 -10.31 2.16
C SER A 51 -5.74 -9.03 1.60
N PRO A 52 -5.73 -8.85 0.27
CA PRO A 52 -6.42 -7.71 -0.36
C PRO A 52 -7.87 -7.61 0.09
N SER A 53 -8.62 -8.71 0.04
CA SER A 53 -10.02 -8.76 0.42
C SER A 53 -10.27 -8.43 1.90
N LEU A 54 -9.37 -8.83 2.81
CA LEU A 54 -9.47 -8.47 4.23
C LEU A 54 -9.42 -6.95 4.40
N HIS A 55 -8.41 -6.32 3.80
CA HIS A 55 -8.22 -4.88 3.92
C HIS A 55 -9.28 -4.09 3.13
N LEU A 56 -9.72 -4.57 1.98
CA LEU A 56 -10.82 -3.97 1.22
C LEU A 56 -12.10 -3.95 2.05
N ASN A 57 -12.49 -5.10 2.62
CA ASN A 57 -13.72 -5.22 3.42
C ASN A 57 -13.65 -4.42 4.73
N LEU A 58 -12.46 -4.37 5.37
CA LEU A 58 -12.22 -3.52 6.53
C LEU A 58 -12.41 -2.04 6.18
N GLY A 59 -11.84 -1.59 5.05
CA GLY A 59 -12.03 -0.23 4.56
C GLY A 59 -13.50 0.09 4.31
N ASN A 60 -14.22 -0.82 3.67
CA ASN A 60 -15.65 -0.68 3.41
C ASN A 60 -16.46 -0.57 4.71
N ALA A 61 -16.15 -1.41 5.72
CA ALA A 61 -16.81 -1.34 7.03
C ALA A 61 -16.51 -0.01 7.75
N ARG A 62 -15.25 0.42 7.79
CA ARG A 62 -14.83 1.69 8.38
C ARG A 62 -15.50 2.88 7.71
N ARG A 63 -15.63 2.85 6.37
CA ARG A 63 -16.32 3.91 5.61
C ARG A 63 -17.81 4.01 5.97
N ARG A 64 -18.49 2.86 6.15
CA ARG A 64 -19.88 2.81 6.59
C ARG A 64 -20.07 3.34 8.01
N LEU A 65 -19.02 3.32 8.84
CA LEU A 65 -18.98 3.92 10.17
C LEU A 65 -18.60 5.41 10.16
N GLY A 66 -18.33 6.00 9.00
CA GLY A 66 -17.90 7.39 8.89
C GLY A 66 -16.42 7.61 9.19
N LEU A 67 -15.65 6.54 9.39
CA LEU A 67 -14.20 6.59 9.68
C LEU A 67 -13.40 6.70 8.37
N ARG A 68 -13.39 7.89 7.77
CA ARG A 68 -12.84 8.15 6.43
C ARG A 68 -11.35 7.83 6.34
N GLY A 69 -10.52 8.39 7.21
CA GLY A 69 -9.07 8.18 7.19
C GLY A 69 -8.68 6.72 7.41
N PRO A 70 -9.20 6.04 8.46
CA PRO A 70 -9.00 4.61 8.64
C PRO A 70 -9.47 3.75 7.46
N ALA A 71 -10.56 4.15 6.76
CA ALA A 71 -11.01 3.45 5.55
C ALA A 71 -9.98 3.57 4.43
N ILE A 72 -9.50 4.80 4.17
CA ILE A 72 -8.45 5.07 3.19
C ILE A 72 -7.18 4.26 3.51
N ALA A 73 -6.75 4.23 4.78
CA ALA A 73 -5.60 3.42 5.20
C ALA A 73 -5.79 1.92 4.89
N SER A 74 -7.01 1.41 5.08
CA SER A 74 -7.32 0.00 4.78
C SER A 74 -7.24 -0.29 3.29
N TRP A 75 -7.83 0.54 2.43
CA TRP A 75 -7.77 0.38 0.98
C TRP A 75 -6.36 0.54 0.43
N GLU A 76 -5.55 1.45 0.99
CA GLU A 76 -4.13 1.55 0.63
C GLU A 76 -3.37 0.27 0.97
N ARG A 77 -3.65 -0.39 2.10
CA ARG A 77 -3.09 -1.71 2.43
C ARG A 77 -3.55 -2.79 1.46
N ALA A 78 -4.83 -2.77 1.05
CA ALA A 78 -5.32 -3.69 0.02
C ALA A 78 -4.52 -3.56 -1.28
N LEU A 79 -4.31 -2.31 -1.76
CA LEU A 79 -3.53 -2.03 -2.96
C LEU A 79 -2.03 -2.34 -2.84
N ARG A 80 -1.46 -2.31 -1.65
CA ARG A 80 -0.08 -2.77 -1.44
C ARG A 80 0.07 -4.27 -1.63
N LEU A 81 -0.99 -5.04 -1.33
CA LEU A 81 -1.03 -6.49 -1.53
C LEU A 81 -1.45 -6.85 -2.96
N ASP A 82 -2.41 -6.13 -3.52
CA ASP A 82 -2.83 -6.25 -4.92
C ASP A 82 -3.02 -4.87 -5.56
N PRO A 83 -1.99 -4.34 -6.26
CA PRO A 83 -2.06 -3.04 -6.94
C PRO A 83 -3.12 -2.95 -8.04
N GLY A 84 -3.66 -4.08 -8.48
CA GLY A 84 -4.69 -4.17 -9.51
C GLY A 84 -6.11 -4.31 -8.97
N ASP A 85 -6.34 -4.20 -7.66
CA ASP A 85 -7.67 -4.27 -7.07
C ASP A 85 -8.50 -3.04 -7.49
N ASP A 86 -9.40 -3.25 -8.47
CA ASP A 86 -10.22 -2.19 -9.06
C ASP A 86 -11.23 -1.61 -8.05
N ASP A 87 -11.71 -2.40 -7.09
CA ASP A 87 -12.65 -1.96 -6.06
C ASP A 87 -11.97 -1.01 -5.07
N ALA A 88 -10.77 -1.38 -4.59
CA ALA A 88 -9.98 -0.51 -3.72
C ALA A 88 -9.58 0.78 -4.44
N LEU A 89 -9.20 0.70 -5.72
CA LEU A 89 -8.90 1.88 -6.55
C LEU A 89 -10.12 2.78 -6.73
N ALA A 90 -11.30 2.22 -6.98
CA ALA A 90 -12.54 2.98 -7.15
C ALA A 90 -12.92 3.70 -5.85
N ASN A 91 -12.85 3.00 -4.70
CA ASN A 91 -13.14 3.57 -3.40
C ASN A 91 -12.20 4.73 -3.06
N LEU A 92 -10.88 4.57 -3.28
CA LEU A 92 -9.90 5.64 -3.07
C LEU A 92 -10.13 6.84 -3.98
N ARG A 93 -10.47 6.62 -5.25
CA ARG A 93 -10.79 7.71 -6.19
C ARG A 93 -12.00 8.50 -5.72
N ALA A 94 -13.05 7.81 -5.28
CA ALA A 94 -14.25 8.45 -4.76
C ALA A 94 -13.97 9.33 -3.53
N GLU A 95 -13.14 8.84 -2.59
CA GLU A 95 -12.79 9.62 -1.40
C GLU A 95 -11.82 10.78 -1.68
N ARG A 96 -11.01 10.67 -2.74
CA ARG A 96 -10.03 11.70 -3.13
C ARG A 96 -10.56 12.74 -4.11
N SER A 97 -11.81 12.61 -4.58
CA SER A 97 -12.40 13.59 -5.48
C SER A 97 -12.44 14.99 -4.85
N ASP A 98 -12.72 15.05 -3.55
CA ASP A 98 -12.87 16.27 -2.76
C ASP A 98 -11.73 16.47 -1.74
N ASP A 99 -10.52 15.98 -2.07
CA ASP A 99 -9.35 16.09 -1.19
C ASP A 99 -8.86 17.55 -1.12
N PRO A 100 -8.96 18.23 0.05
CA PRO A 100 -8.52 19.60 0.23
C PRO A 100 -6.99 19.74 0.11
N ASP A 101 -6.24 18.65 0.35
CA ASP A 101 -4.78 18.65 0.34
C ASP A 101 -4.20 18.31 -1.04
N ARG A 102 -5.04 18.18 -2.06
CA ARG A 102 -4.62 17.82 -3.42
C ARG A 102 -3.55 18.78 -3.98
N ALA A 103 -3.65 20.07 -3.66
CA ALA A 103 -2.67 21.05 -4.08
C ALA A 103 -1.31 20.86 -3.38
N LEU A 104 -1.30 20.35 -2.14
CA LEU A 104 -0.11 20.10 -1.34
C LEU A 104 0.56 18.77 -1.70
N THR A 105 -0.24 17.76 -2.03
CA THR A 105 0.24 16.41 -2.39
C THR A 105 0.76 16.35 -3.82
N GLY A 106 0.33 17.26 -4.70
CA GLY A 106 0.67 17.27 -6.11
C GLY A 106 -0.05 16.15 -6.89
N GLU A 107 -0.06 16.27 -8.20
CA GLU A 107 -0.56 15.20 -9.07
C GLU A 107 0.54 14.13 -9.23
N PRO A 108 0.24 12.83 -9.06
CA PRO A 108 1.22 11.79 -9.29
C PRO A 108 1.64 11.81 -10.78
N THR A 109 2.93 11.82 -11.01
CA THR A 109 3.47 11.78 -12.37
C THR A 109 2.98 10.53 -13.11
N PHE A 110 2.95 10.59 -14.45
CA PHE A 110 2.62 9.41 -15.26
C PHE A 110 3.44 8.19 -14.84
N PHE A 111 4.74 8.38 -14.60
CA PHE A 111 5.64 7.32 -14.12
C PHE A 111 5.23 6.80 -12.74
N ALA A 112 4.89 7.65 -11.79
CA ALA A 112 4.44 7.22 -10.47
C ALA A 112 3.17 6.35 -10.58
N ARG A 113 2.20 6.76 -11.41
CA ARG A 113 0.98 5.99 -11.67
C ARG A 113 1.25 4.62 -12.30
N VAL A 114 2.17 4.54 -13.27
CA VAL A 114 2.59 3.26 -13.87
C VAL A 114 3.27 2.38 -12.84
N VAL A 115 4.16 2.96 -12.02
CA VAL A 115 4.85 2.25 -10.94
C VAL A 115 3.88 1.69 -9.91
N GLU A 116 2.91 2.48 -9.45
CA GLU A 116 1.92 2.05 -8.45
C GLU A 116 1.02 0.92 -8.98
N ARG A 117 0.68 0.94 -10.26
CA ARG A 117 -0.28 0.01 -10.86
C ARG A 117 0.33 -1.29 -11.38
N THR A 118 1.66 -1.38 -11.52
CA THR A 118 2.32 -2.59 -12.04
C THR A 118 2.57 -3.57 -10.90
N ARG A 119 2.15 -4.82 -11.03
CA ARG A 119 2.50 -5.90 -10.07
C ARG A 119 4.01 -6.15 -10.14
N ASP A 120 4.61 -6.50 -8.99
CA ASP A 120 6.05 -6.75 -8.91
C ASP A 120 6.50 -7.88 -9.84
N ASP A 121 5.69 -8.96 -9.88
CA ASP A 121 5.96 -10.10 -10.74
C ASP A 121 6.01 -9.69 -12.22
N ALA A 122 5.08 -8.84 -12.67
CA ALA A 122 5.04 -8.34 -14.04
C ALA A 122 6.28 -7.48 -14.36
N ALA A 123 6.72 -6.61 -13.44
CA ALA A 123 7.92 -5.82 -13.63
C ALA A 123 9.18 -6.69 -13.70
N ALA A 124 9.28 -7.71 -12.85
CA ALA A 124 10.39 -8.67 -12.85
C ALA A 124 10.41 -9.51 -14.13
N LEU A 125 9.25 -10.00 -14.60
CA LEU A 125 9.14 -10.76 -15.84
C LEU A 125 9.50 -9.92 -17.07
N LEU A 126 9.08 -8.67 -17.15
CA LEU A 126 9.45 -7.76 -18.23
C LEU A 126 10.96 -7.48 -18.24
N LEU A 127 11.57 -7.29 -17.09
CA LEU A 127 13.00 -7.10 -16.95
C LEU A 127 13.75 -8.35 -17.41
N LEU A 128 13.30 -9.54 -17.00
CA LEU A 128 13.89 -10.82 -17.42
C LEU A 128 13.75 -11.05 -18.93
N ALA A 129 12.59 -10.76 -19.50
CA ALA A 129 12.35 -10.87 -20.94
C ALA A 129 13.27 -9.91 -21.72
N ALA A 130 13.36 -8.64 -21.31
CA ALA A 130 14.27 -7.67 -21.94
C ALA A 130 15.73 -8.10 -21.85
N TRP A 131 16.15 -8.70 -20.73
CA TRP A 131 17.48 -9.28 -20.54
C TRP A 131 17.77 -10.40 -21.54
N TRP A 132 16.86 -11.36 -21.70
CA TRP A 132 17.04 -12.46 -22.67
C TRP A 132 17.05 -11.98 -24.12
N VAL A 133 16.19 -11.02 -24.47
CA VAL A 133 16.18 -10.40 -25.80
C VAL A 133 17.51 -9.68 -26.08
N LEU A 134 18.07 -8.97 -25.10
CA LEU A 134 19.37 -8.31 -25.22
C LEU A 134 20.48 -9.31 -25.57
N TRP A 135 20.60 -10.38 -24.79
CA TRP A 135 21.65 -11.36 -25.02
C TRP A 135 21.45 -12.15 -26.31
N GLY A 136 20.22 -12.49 -26.66
CA GLY A 136 19.86 -13.12 -27.93
C GLY A 136 20.24 -12.22 -29.12
N ALA A 137 19.90 -10.93 -29.07
CA ALA A 137 20.24 -9.96 -30.12
C ALA A 137 21.77 -9.80 -30.27
N LEU A 138 22.52 -9.73 -29.16
CA LEU A 138 23.98 -9.63 -29.16
C LEU A 138 24.65 -10.89 -29.75
N ALA A 139 24.14 -12.06 -29.37
CA ALA A 139 24.66 -13.34 -29.90
C ALA A 139 24.44 -13.48 -31.40
N LEU A 140 23.23 -13.16 -31.88
CA LEU A 140 22.90 -13.17 -33.30
C LEU A 140 23.70 -12.11 -34.07
N ARG A 141 23.89 -10.93 -33.53
CA ARG A 141 24.70 -9.87 -34.15
C ARG A 141 26.13 -10.30 -34.35
N ARG A 142 26.73 -11.05 -33.42
CA ARG A 142 28.08 -11.59 -33.57
C ARG A 142 28.20 -12.58 -34.72
N ARG A 143 27.11 -13.32 -35.04
CA ARG A 143 27.11 -14.34 -36.12
C ARG A 143 26.70 -13.79 -37.48
N ALA A 144 25.65 -12.99 -37.54
CA ALA A 144 25.00 -12.54 -38.78
C ALA A 144 25.27 -11.07 -39.12
N GLY A 145 25.79 -10.28 -38.17
CA GLY A 145 25.89 -8.81 -38.32
C GLY A 145 24.54 -8.16 -38.44
N GLY A 146 24.52 -6.90 -38.82
CA GLY A 146 23.27 -6.16 -39.16
C GLY A 146 22.93 -5.02 -38.24
N ARG A 147 22.46 -3.91 -38.84
CA ARG A 147 22.03 -2.70 -38.10
C ARG A 147 20.77 -2.92 -37.27
N ALA A 148 19.85 -3.75 -37.78
CA ALA A 148 18.59 -4.08 -37.07
C ALA A 148 18.83 -4.80 -35.74
N LEU A 149 19.76 -5.78 -35.72
CA LEU A 149 20.13 -6.46 -34.47
C LEU A 149 20.84 -5.54 -33.48
N GLY A 150 21.60 -4.55 -33.99
CA GLY A 150 22.21 -3.50 -33.17
C GLY A 150 21.14 -2.59 -32.51
N ALA A 151 20.14 -2.18 -33.28
CA ALA A 151 19.03 -1.39 -32.77
C ALA A 151 18.20 -2.16 -31.73
N LEU A 152 17.92 -3.44 -32.00
CA LEU A 152 17.20 -4.31 -31.05
C LEU A 152 17.98 -4.48 -29.73
N ALA A 153 19.30 -4.70 -29.81
CA ALA A 153 20.14 -4.78 -28.63
C ALA A 153 20.15 -3.47 -27.83
N LEU A 154 20.21 -2.32 -28.51
CA LEU A 154 20.13 -1.00 -27.86
C LEU A 154 18.79 -0.78 -27.15
N LEU A 155 17.69 -1.06 -27.84
CA LEU A 155 16.33 -0.93 -27.26
C LEU A 155 16.15 -1.86 -26.06
N SER A 156 16.65 -3.10 -26.15
CA SER A 156 16.59 -4.05 -25.04
C SER A 156 17.45 -3.60 -23.86
N ALA A 157 18.65 -3.02 -24.10
CA ALA A 157 19.50 -2.46 -23.07
C ALA A 157 18.81 -1.29 -22.34
N LEU A 158 18.13 -0.39 -23.08
CA LEU A 158 17.34 0.67 -22.50
C LEU A 158 16.16 0.11 -21.68
N GLY A 159 15.51 -0.95 -22.14
CA GLY A 159 14.47 -1.65 -21.40
C GLY A 159 14.97 -2.26 -20.09
N VAL A 160 16.15 -2.87 -20.10
CA VAL A 160 16.79 -3.40 -18.88
C VAL A 160 17.13 -2.28 -17.90
N LEU A 161 17.69 -1.17 -18.39
CA LEU A 161 18.01 -0.01 -17.53
C LEU A 161 16.74 0.63 -16.94
N ALA A 162 15.72 0.85 -17.75
CA ALA A 162 14.46 1.40 -17.29
C ALA A 162 13.74 0.46 -16.29
N GLY A 163 13.70 -0.84 -16.58
CA GLY A 163 13.12 -1.84 -15.67
C GLY A 163 13.92 -1.96 -14.38
N GLY A 164 15.25 -1.94 -14.46
CA GLY A 164 16.13 -1.94 -13.28
C GLY A 164 15.92 -0.69 -12.41
N ALA A 165 15.82 0.49 -13.01
CA ALA A 165 15.53 1.73 -12.32
C ALA A 165 14.14 1.70 -11.66
N LEU A 166 13.15 1.13 -12.34
CA LEU A 166 11.80 0.94 -11.80
C LEU A 166 11.80 0.03 -10.57
N VAL A 167 12.47 -1.12 -10.65
CA VAL A 167 12.57 -2.08 -9.53
C VAL A 167 13.36 -1.46 -8.36
N ALA A 168 14.47 -0.77 -8.65
CA ALA A 168 15.26 -0.08 -7.62
C ALA A 168 14.49 1.06 -6.95
N GLY A 169 13.73 1.85 -7.72
CA GLY A 169 12.85 2.90 -7.22
C GLY A 169 11.81 2.34 -6.25
N ARG A 170 11.14 1.25 -6.64
CA ARG A 170 10.18 0.54 -5.78
C ARG A 170 10.78 0.00 -4.49
N ALA A 171 11.95 -0.66 -4.61
CA ALA A 171 12.65 -1.19 -3.45
C ALA A 171 13.04 -0.08 -2.47
N ARG A 172 13.37 1.12 -2.97
CA ARG A 172 13.63 2.30 -2.16
C ARG A 172 12.37 2.86 -1.52
N ASP A 173 11.28 3.00 -2.29
CA ASP A 173 10.01 3.53 -1.79
C ASP A 173 9.38 2.63 -0.73
N ARG A 174 9.55 1.31 -0.85
CA ARG A 174 9.10 0.33 0.15
C ARG A 174 9.85 0.40 1.48
N ARG A 175 11.06 0.96 1.48
CA ARG A 175 11.85 1.14 2.71
C ARG A 175 11.38 2.31 3.56
N LEU A 176 10.68 3.27 2.97
CA LEU A 176 10.10 4.38 3.70
C LEU A 176 8.69 4.00 4.16
N PRO A 177 8.43 3.97 5.46
CA PRO A 177 7.09 3.68 5.96
C PRO A 177 6.12 4.74 5.44
N LEU A 178 5.04 4.27 4.84
CA LEU A 178 3.90 5.09 4.45
C LEU A 178 2.89 5.12 5.59
N ALA A 179 2.19 6.23 5.72
CA ALA A 179 1.07 6.37 6.65
C ALA A 179 -0.04 7.21 6.03
N VAL A 180 -1.22 7.08 6.58
CA VAL A 180 -2.38 7.92 6.26
C VAL A 180 -2.76 8.72 7.49
N LEU A 181 -3.07 10.00 7.30
CA LEU A 181 -3.61 10.84 8.36
C LEU A 181 -5.04 10.37 8.69
N VAL A 182 -5.25 9.97 9.94
CA VAL A 182 -6.54 9.46 10.41
C VAL A 182 -7.28 10.44 11.31
N ALA A 183 -6.59 11.48 11.82
CA ALA A 183 -7.24 12.58 12.49
C ALA A 183 -7.98 13.47 11.48
N PRO A 184 -9.12 14.11 11.83
CA PRO A 184 -9.87 14.99 10.94
C PRO A 184 -9.01 16.08 10.32
N SER A 185 -8.12 16.67 11.08
CA SER A 185 -7.03 17.52 10.62
C SER A 185 -5.85 17.46 11.59
N SER A 186 -4.66 17.76 11.11
CA SER A 186 -3.46 17.84 11.94
C SER A 186 -2.51 18.92 11.42
N PRO A 187 -2.02 19.82 12.30
CA PRO A 187 -1.06 20.85 11.93
C PRO A 187 0.31 20.24 11.69
N VAL A 188 0.89 20.54 10.53
CA VAL A 188 2.27 20.19 10.19
C VAL A 188 3.19 21.30 10.72
N ARG A 189 4.14 20.93 11.57
CA ARG A 189 5.03 21.86 12.28
C ARG A 189 6.45 21.79 11.74
N GLU A 190 7.22 22.83 11.96
CA GLU A 190 8.64 22.89 11.58
C GLU A 190 9.53 22.01 12.47
N GLY A 191 9.05 21.61 13.66
CA GLY A 191 9.81 20.77 14.59
C GLY A 191 8.92 19.88 15.46
N PRO A 192 9.51 18.93 16.21
CA PRO A 192 8.81 17.95 17.02
C PRO A 192 8.36 18.52 18.37
N SER A 193 7.52 19.56 18.36
CA SER A 193 7.00 20.19 19.57
C SER A 193 5.62 20.77 19.34
N LEU A 194 4.73 20.61 20.31
CA LEU A 194 3.39 21.22 20.31
C LEU A 194 3.42 22.75 20.46
N ALA A 195 4.52 23.29 21.03
CA ALA A 195 4.69 24.73 21.21
C ALA A 195 5.00 25.47 19.88
N LEU A 196 5.45 24.75 18.85
CA LEU A 196 5.74 25.34 17.55
C LEU A 196 4.45 25.54 16.75
N LYS A 197 4.38 26.66 16.06
CA LYS A 197 3.26 27.00 15.19
C LYS A 197 3.20 25.99 14.01
N GLY A 198 2.00 25.61 13.58
CA GLY A 198 1.80 24.89 12.34
C GLY A 198 2.14 25.78 11.14
N ALA A 199 2.90 25.22 10.20
CA ALA A 199 3.20 25.86 8.92
C ALA A 199 2.01 25.76 7.96
N PHE A 200 1.34 24.62 7.96
CA PHE A 200 0.11 24.34 7.22
C PHE A 200 -0.65 23.20 7.92
N GLU A 201 -1.85 22.93 7.46
CA GLU A 201 -2.71 21.89 8.01
C GLU A 201 -2.92 20.79 6.97
N LEU A 202 -2.96 19.54 7.41
CA LEU A 202 -3.33 18.38 6.60
C LEU A 202 -4.64 17.81 7.12
N HIS A 203 -5.41 17.25 6.18
CA HIS A 203 -6.72 16.70 6.46
C HIS A 203 -6.73 15.17 6.39
N GLU A 204 -7.76 14.60 6.98
CA GLU A 204 -8.00 13.16 7.03
C GLU A 204 -7.91 12.50 5.64
N GLY A 205 -7.19 11.40 5.57
CA GLY A 205 -7.00 10.64 4.33
C GLY A 205 -5.73 10.98 3.55
N THR A 206 -5.01 12.05 3.92
CA THR A 206 -3.77 12.43 3.26
C THR A 206 -2.69 11.37 3.50
N ARG A 207 -2.10 10.90 2.40
CA ARG A 207 -0.98 9.94 2.42
C ARG A 207 0.34 10.67 2.60
N VAL A 208 1.15 10.18 3.53
CA VAL A 208 2.46 10.75 3.85
C VAL A 208 3.53 9.65 3.94
N ARG A 209 4.79 10.02 3.70
CA ARG A 209 5.96 9.17 3.94
C ARG A 209 6.61 9.56 5.25
N ILE A 210 6.82 8.60 6.15
CA ILE A 210 7.53 8.85 7.39
C ILE A 210 9.03 8.79 7.09
N ILE A 211 9.74 9.91 7.29
CA ILE A 211 11.17 10.04 7.03
C ILE A 211 12.00 10.13 8.31
N GLY A 212 11.35 10.15 9.48
CA GLY A 212 11.98 10.13 10.79
C GLY A 212 10.96 10.20 11.91
N THR A 213 11.40 9.93 13.13
CA THR A 213 10.57 10.01 14.34
C THR A 213 11.35 10.70 15.46
N SER A 214 10.65 11.44 16.33
CA SER A 214 11.22 12.06 17.52
C SER A 214 10.15 12.15 18.61
N GLY A 215 10.28 11.34 19.68
CA GLY A 215 9.26 11.22 20.70
C GLY A 215 7.89 10.87 20.10
N ASP A 216 6.89 11.66 20.42
CA ASP A 216 5.50 11.47 19.94
C ASP A 216 5.24 12.08 18.55
N PHE A 217 6.29 12.48 17.82
CA PHE A 217 6.17 13.10 16.51
C PHE A 217 6.81 12.25 15.43
N ALA A 218 6.18 12.24 14.25
CA ALA A 218 6.72 11.71 13.01
C ALA A 218 7.07 12.86 12.07
N ARG A 219 8.28 12.85 11.51
CA ARG A 219 8.64 13.70 10.38
C ARG A 219 8.11 13.07 9.12
N VAL A 220 7.27 13.81 8.44
CA VAL A 220 6.59 13.33 7.24
C VAL A 220 6.99 14.14 6.02
N ARG A 221 6.90 13.47 4.86
CA ARG A 221 7.06 14.09 3.54
C ARG A 221 5.85 13.77 2.69
N LEU A 222 5.27 14.80 2.07
CA LEU A 222 4.22 14.66 1.08
C LEU A 222 4.80 14.35 -0.30
N ASP A 223 3.99 13.79 -1.18
CA ASP A 223 4.41 13.50 -2.56
C ASP A 223 4.77 14.78 -3.34
N GLY A 224 4.21 15.93 -2.99
CA GLY A 224 4.61 17.27 -3.48
C GLY A 224 5.95 17.80 -2.95
N GLY A 225 6.64 17.05 -2.07
CA GLY A 225 7.96 17.40 -1.53
C GLY A 225 7.93 18.24 -0.26
N LEU A 226 6.78 18.68 0.20
CA LEU A 226 6.65 19.38 1.48
C LEU A 226 6.96 18.44 2.64
N GLU A 227 7.65 18.97 3.65
CA GLU A 227 8.03 18.20 4.84
C GLU A 227 7.61 18.95 6.12
N GLY A 228 7.42 18.18 7.19
CA GLY A 228 7.22 18.72 8.52
C GLY A 228 6.94 17.65 9.56
N TRP A 229 6.55 18.06 10.73
CA TRP A 229 6.32 17.19 11.88
C TRP A 229 4.84 17.13 12.24
N ILE A 230 4.33 15.93 12.39
CA ILE A 230 2.94 15.60 12.79
C ILE A 230 2.98 14.74 14.04
N ALA A 231 1.98 14.82 14.91
CA ALA A 231 1.85 13.92 16.03
C ALA A 231 1.67 12.47 15.51
N ALA A 232 2.49 11.55 15.98
CA ALA A 232 2.49 10.16 15.48
C ALA A 232 1.14 9.46 15.69
N ARG A 233 0.39 9.83 16.74
CA ARG A 233 -0.95 9.32 17.03
C ARG A 233 -2.01 9.66 15.97
N ASP A 234 -1.77 10.70 15.17
CA ASP A 234 -2.67 11.16 14.11
C ASP A 234 -2.49 10.36 12.81
N LEU A 235 -1.47 9.47 12.78
CA LEU A 235 -1.08 8.69 11.63
C LEU A 235 -1.38 7.19 11.82
N GLU A 236 -1.95 6.56 10.82
CA GLU A 236 -2.09 5.10 10.74
C GLU A 236 -1.05 4.56 9.73
N PRO A 237 -0.02 3.80 10.18
CA PRO A 237 0.98 3.19 9.29
C PRO A 237 0.33 2.21 8.32
N LEU A 238 0.89 2.14 7.11
CA LEU A 238 0.42 1.24 6.04
C LEU A 238 1.22 -0.07 6.01
#